data_0f01f46ea887ccf7735ad96900f48fa5
#
_entry.id   0f01f46ea887ccf7735ad96900f48fa5
#
_cell.length_a   1.000
_cell.length_b   1.000
_cell.length_c   1.000
_cell.angle_alpha   90.00
_cell.angle_beta   90.00
_cell.angle_gamma   90.00
#
_symmetry.space_group_name_H-M   'P 1'
#
loop_
_entity.id
_entity.type
_entity.pdbx_description
1 polymer ?
#
loop_
_entity_poly.entity_id
_entity_poly.type
_entity_poly.pdbx_seq_one_letter_code
_entity_poly.pdbx_strand_id
1 'polypeptide(L)'
;MKALLPLLLAAASATPTSSLAETVSPLAWTSCGTDEHLPNAVAARTECSTLVVPRDYGNPTAGTLALDVVRVVANSERGARHDGVLLLEPDEFASSAIRAVQGTAAMWLHGNEAWRNVSRRLDVVGLAQRRMDEAEGHDCLSATSALPRPAALGTVVTTPNFVMAEGLALAIATACQNDPMHTHVGVRRRIEDVDRLREALGQPRLHLLGVGRGGWIATRYAERYPQNVGRMLLDSSWDIDGSVAEAMEARVEERGRTLRRVISQVVGTPHRYGWGAEAAPIHRRIAQLPDWAHAAWATHVRDVADLLALLGMGRLLERDPALTTQGLRDALATTRLSTGDEDEAAALASANRFLDGVDAGRFTDAYGFGSRAASSSPAQLATAFATRCNDGRWGGQQRYWRQRTRELHEAWPSSVGNETFQGMVCSKWPGNSGEARVPVLNTAPSFLMVHAEFDEGAPLRNAVMGLHGHAKARMVIARGLRAHGVATRHDRPCVSEITGRFLADGVVPDAKLINCALPEPTSAP
;
A
#
# COMPACT_ATOMS: atom_id res chain seq x y z
N MET A 1 62.57 47.82 -34.55
CA MET A 1 61.83 48.40 -33.44
C MET A 1 60.44 47.82 -33.49
N LYS A 2 60.13 46.82 -32.64
CA LYS A 2 58.80 46.20 -32.48
C LYS A 2 58.35 46.49 -31.05
N ALA A 3 57.30 47.28 -30.93
CA ALA A 3 56.67 47.61 -29.64
C ALA A 3 55.82 46.46 -29.17
N LEU A 4 56.05 45.94 -27.95
CA LEU A 4 55.20 44.98 -27.23
C LEU A 4 54.22 45.77 -26.37
N LEU A 5 52.93 45.51 -26.58
CA LEU A 5 51.81 46.02 -25.76
C LEU A 5 51.54 44.97 -24.68
N PRO A 6 51.38 45.31 -23.40
CA PRO A 6 51.01 44.34 -22.36
C PRO A 6 49.48 44.21 -22.32
N LEU A 7 48.98 42.94 -22.38
CA LEU A 7 47.59 42.58 -22.07
C LEU A 7 47.38 42.59 -20.55
N LEU A 8 46.54 43.48 -20.06
CA LEU A 8 45.99 43.46 -18.70
C LEU A 8 44.86 42.42 -18.62
N LEU A 9 45.10 41.30 -17.93
CA LEU A 9 44.02 40.38 -17.52
C LEU A 9 43.27 40.97 -16.32
N ALA A 10 42.01 41.35 -16.50
CA ALA A 10 41.11 41.70 -15.43
C ALA A 10 40.57 40.36 -14.80
N ALA A 11 41.02 40.07 -13.58
CA ALA A 11 40.43 38.98 -12.80
C ALA A 11 39.05 39.39 -12.28
N ALA A 12 38.00 38.83 -12.84
CA ALA A 12 36.64 38.96 -12.29
C ALA A 12 36.53 38.10 -11.04
N SER A 13 36.47 38.76 -9.88
CA SER A 13 36.16 38.14 -8.60
C SER A 13 34.69 37.73 -8.59
N ALA A 14 34.40 36.44 -8.79
CA ALA A 14 33.11 35.88 -8.53
C ALA A 14 32.87 35.83 -7.02
N THR A 15 32.03 36.72 -6.52
CA THR A 15 31.51 36.61 -5.15
C THR A 15 30.63 35.37 -5.06
N PRO A 16 30.84 34.46 -4.09
CA PRO A 16 29.90 33.37 -3.88
C PRO A 16 28.56 33.97 -3.43
N THR A 17 27.54 33.84 -4.26
CA THR A 17 26.15 34.05 -3.82
C THR A 17 25.84 32.98 -2.81
N SER A 18 25.90 33.33 -1.51
CA SER A 18 25.28 32.54 -0.46
C SER A 18 23.81 32.36 -0.78
N SER A 19 23.40 31.17 -1.20
CA SER A 19 22.01 30.81 -1.19
C SER A 19 21.57 30.85 0.27
N LEU A 20 20.80 31.87 0.63
CA LEU A 20 20.08 31.89 1.90
C LEU A 20 19.21 30.62 1.89
N ALA A 21 19.57 29.64 2.69
CA ALA A 21 18.71 28.50 2.98
C ALA A 21 17.41 29.11 3.51
N GLU A 22 16.34 28.97 2.76
CA GLU A 22 15.02 29.48 3.15
C GLU A 22 14.63 28.78 4.46
N THR A 23 14.64 29.54 5.55
CA THR A 23 14.34 29.01 6.87
C THR A 23 12.91 28.50 6.88
N VAL A 24 12.73 27.23 7.21
CA VAL A 24 11.40 26.63 7.32
C VAL A 24 10.66 27.29 8.48
N SER A 25 9.47 27.84 8.21
CA SER A 25 8.63 28.39 9.27
C SER A 25 8.09 27.28 10.18
N PRO A 26 8.11 27.47 11.50
CA PRO A 26 7.44 26.55 12.42
C PRO A 26 5.97 26.37 12.10
N LEU A 27 5.43 25.17 12.36
CA LEU A 27 4.03 24.86 12.14
C LEU A 27 3.14 25.59 13.15
N ALA A 28 2.07 26.23 12.66
CA ALA A 28 1.02 26.82 13.47
C ALA A 28 -0.08 25.79 13.73
N TRP A 29 -0.22 25.34 14.96
CA TRP A 29 -1.15 24.27 15.33
C TRP A 29 -2.52 24.84 15.72
N THR A 30 -3.57 24.19 15.23
CA THR A 30 -4.99 24.49 15.52
C THR A 30 -5.75 23.18 15.78
N SER A 31 -6.95 23.26 16.33
CA SER A 31 -7.82 22.09 16.44
C SER A 31 -8.24 21.57 15.06
N CYS A 32 -8.25 20.27 14.86
CA CYS A 32 -8.66 19.63 13.60
C CYS A 32 -10.18 19.56 13.38
N GLY A 33 -10.98 20.22 14.13
CA GLY A 33 -12.42 19.96 14.09
C GLY A 33 -12.83 18.67 14.82
N THR A 34 -14.11 18.48 15.01
CA THR A 34 -14.65 17.33 15.74
C THR A 34 -14.99 16.19 14.78
N ASP A 35 -14.39 15.02 15.01
CA ASP A 35 -14.85 13.76 14.44
C ASP A 35 -15.57 12.98 15.56
N GLU A 36 -16.89 12.85 15.45
CA GLU A 36 -17.75 12.21 16.46
C GLU A 36 -17.42 10.71 16.68
N HIS A 37 -16.63 10.11 15.79
CA HIS A 37 -16.27 8.68 15.87
C HIS A 37 -14.95 8.43 16.60
N LEU A 38 -14.25 9.50 17.01
CA LEU A 38 -12.99 9.35 17.72
C LEU A 38 -13.19 9.27 19.23
N PRO A 39 -12.42 8.42 19.94
CA PRO A 39 -12.36 8.49 21.38
C PRO A 39 -11.94 9.88 21.86
N ASN A 40 -12.64 10.45 22.84
CA ASN A 40 -12.34 11.77 23.40
C ASN A 40 -10.86 11.94 23.80
N ALA A 41 -10.23 10.86 24.29
CA ALA A 41 -8.81 10.85 24.67
C ALA A 41 -7.85 11.03 23.48
N VAL A 42 -8.28 10.76 22.23
CA VAL A 42 -7.52 11.06 21.02
C VAL A 42 -7.90 12.42 20.49
N ALA A 43 -9.20 12.70 20.36
CA ALA A 43 -9.71 13.97 19.82
C ALA A 43 -9.13 15.17 20.54
N ALA A 44 -9.07 15.15 21.88
CA ALA A 44 -8.55 16.23 22.73
C ALA A 44 -7.04 16.51 22.53
N ARG A 45 -6.29 15.60 21.91
CA ARG A 45 -4.85 15.71 21.67
C ARG A 45 -4.52 15.85 20.20
N THR A 46 -5.54 15.91 19.34
CA THR A 46 -5.35 16.01 17.89
C THR A 46 -5.29 17.47 17.47
N GLU A 47 -4.22 17.83 16.81
CA GLU A 47 -3.95 19.17 16.28
C GLU A 47 -3.63 19.09 14.80
N CYS A 48 -4.07 20.09 14.05
CA CYS A 48 -3.85 20.24 12.62
C CYS A 48 -3.00 21.49 12.32
N SER A 49 -2.26 21.41 11.24
CA SER A 49 -1.48 22.50 10.68
C SER A 49 -1.35 22.32 9.17
N THR A 50 -0.71 23.27 8.52
CA THR A 50 -0.39 23.21 7.10
C THR A 50 1.11 23.43 6.90
N LEU A 51 1.75 22.55 6.15
CA LEU A 51 3.14 22.66 5.72
C LEU A 51 3.18 23.25 4.30
N VAL A 52 3.84 24.39 4.14
CA VAL A 52 4.11 24.93 2.80
C VAL A 52 5.42 24.36 2.27
N VAL A 53 5.34 23.73 1.09
CA VAL A 53 6.48 23.11 0.41
C VAL A 53 6.64 23.67 -1.01
N PRO A 54 7.84 23.74 -1.58
CA PRO A 54 8.02 24.07 -2.98
C PRO A 54 7.29 23.07 -3.89
N ARG A 55 6.64 23.54 -4.92
CA ARG A 55 6.10 22.65 -5.98
C ARG A 55 7.23 21.83 -6.60
N ASP A 56 8.37 22.47 -6.84
CA ASP A 56 9.58 21.83 -7.33
C ASP A 56 10.80 22.26 -6.49
N TYR A 57 11.40 21.33 -5.76
CA TYR A 57 12.61 21.61 -4.98
C TYR A 57 13.83 21.98 -5.84
N GLY A 58 13.83 21.59 -7.13
CA GLY A 58 14.83 22.02 -8.10
C GLY A 58 14.64 23.45 -8.63
N ASN A 59 13.41 23.99 -8.48
CA ASN A 59 13.05 25.35 -8.85
C ASN A 59 12.03 25.93 -7.85
N PRO A 60 12.47 26.34 -6.65
CA PRO A 60 11.56 26.79 -5.59
C PRO A 60 10.69 27.98 -5.97
N THR A 61 11.12 28.80 -6.93
CA THR A 61 10.36 29.97 -7.42
C THR A 61 9.17 29.58 -8.32
N ALA A 62 9.06 28.32 -8.73
CA ALA A 62 7.97 27.83 -9.57
C ALA A 62 6.60 27.74 -8.85
N GLY A 63 6.52 28.11 -7.58
CA GLY A 63 5.33 28.09 -6.75
C GLY A 63 5.41 27.08 -5.61
N THR A 64 4.40 27.12 -4.75
CA THR A 64 4.32 26.29 -3.55
C THR A 64 3.06 25.44 -3.52
N LEU A 65 3.04 24.44 -2.64
CA LEU A 65 1.88 23.63 -2.28
C LEU A 65 1.68 23.70 -0.77
N ALA A 66 0.42 23.63 -0.35
CA ALA A 66 0.02 23.52 1.05
C ALA A 66 -0.35 22.05 1.31
N LEU A 67 0.33 21.41 2.26
CA LEU A 67 0.08 20.03 2.66
C LEU A 67 -0.45 20.00 4.08
N ASP A 68 -1.56 19.31 4.28
CA ASP A 68 -2.12 19.14 5.62
C ASP A 68 -1.20 18.29 6.50
N VAL A 69 -1.03 18.75 7.73
CA VAL A 69 -0.30 18.06 8.79
C VAL A 69 -1.23 17.81 9.95
N VAL A 70 -1.22 16.61 10.46
CA VAL A 70 -1.95 16.23 11.67
C VAL A 70 -0.98 15.72 12.72
N ARG A 71 -1.24 16.06 13.97
CA ARG A 71 -0.51 15.55 15.12
C ARG A 71 -1.47 15.05 16.19
N VAL A 72 -1.19 13.87 16.76
CA VAL A 72 -1.75 13.44 18.03
C VAL A 72 -0.62 13.56 19.06
N VAL A 73 -0.75 14.54 19.95
CA VAL A 73 0.26 14.84 20.97
C VAL A 73 0.39 13.67 21.95
N ALA A 74 1.62 13.38 22.38
CA ALA A 74 1.92 12.34 23.34
C ALA A 74 1.07 12.47 24.62
N ASN A 75 0.53 11.34 25.10
CA ASN A 75 -0.26 11.30 26.34
C ASN A 75 0.66 11.20 27.57
N SER A 76 1.56 12.19 27.73
CA SER A 76 2.52 12.21 28.82
C SER A 76 1.97 12.93 30.04
N GLU A 77 2.22 12.39 31.23
CA GLU A 77 2.05 13.11 32.49
C GLU A 77 3.08 14.25 32.57
N ARG A 78 2.77 15.30 33.37
CA ARG A 78 3.68 16.42 33.55
C ARG A 78 5.05 15.95 34.03
N GLY A 79 6.12 16.22 33.28
CA GLY A 79 7.48 15.81 33.59
C GLY A 79 7.88 14.43 33.08
N ALA A 80 7.01 13.71 32.36
CA ALA A 80 7.36 12.46 31.70
C ALA A 80 8.33 12.72 30.52
N ARG A 81 9.11 11.69 30.21
CA ARG A 81 10.07 11.72 29.09
C ARG A 81 9.32 11.79 27.75
N HIS A 82 9.63 12.79 26.95
CA HIS A 82 9.21 12.91 25.56
C HIS A 82 10.39 12.58 24.63
N ASP A 83 10.20 11.62 23.73
CA ASP A 83 11.30 11.07 22.90
C ASP A 83 11.28 11.58 21.45
N GLY A 84 10.40 12.50 21.13
CA GLY A 84 10.32 13.13 19.81
C GLY A 84 9.07 12.76 19.02
N VAL A 85 9.19 12.69 17.72
CA VAL A 85 8.07 12.56 16.78
C VAL A 85 8.17 11.26 16.01
N LEU A 86 7.06 10.53 15.92
CA LEU A 86 6.85 9.38 15.05
C LEU A 86 6.01 9.80 13.83
N LEU A 87 6.62 9.80 12.66
CA LEU A 87 5.89 9.95 11.41
C LEU A 87 5.23 8.63 11.05
N LEU A 88 3.91 8.66 10.87
CA LEU A 88 3.17 7.57 10.24
C LEU A 88 3.14 7.80 8.73
N GLU A 89 3.77 6.91 7.98
CA GLU A 89 3.70 6.84 6.54
C GLU A 89 2.75 5.69 6.16
N PRO A 90 1.50 6.00 5.79
CA PRO A 90 0.48 4.98 5.57
C PRO A 90 0.69 4.25 4.24
N ASP A 91 -0.03 3.13 4.09
CA ASP A 91 -0.12 2.46 2.81
C ASP A 91 -0.86 3.30 1.77
N GLU A 92 -0.61 3.03 0.50
CA GLU A 92 -1.31 3.65 -0.62
C GLU A 92 -2.83 3.40 -0.49
N PHE A 93 -3.64 4.37 -0.82
CA PHE A 93 -5.11 4.36 -0.62
C PHE A 93 -5.55 4.18 0.84
N ALA A 94 -4.68 4.42 1.81
CA ALA A 94 -5.15 4.64 3.16
C ALA A 94 -6.08 5.87 3.19
N SER A 95 -6.92 5.93 4.21
CA SER A 95 -7.68 7.14 4.52
C SER A 95 -6.72 8.35 4.62
N SER A 96 -7.24 9.58 4.56
CA SER A 96 -6.43 10.79 4.69
C SER A 96 -5.43 10.69 5.84
N ALA A 97 -4.31 11.42 5.76
CA ALA A 97 -3.28 11.44 6.81
C ALA A 97 -3.89 11.67 8.20
N ILE A 98 -4.92 12.53 8.30
CA ILE A 98 -5.65 12.80 9.54
C ILE A 98 -6.25 11.51 10.09
N ARG A 99 -7.08 10.82 9.32
CA ARG A 99 -7.75 9.57 9.77
C ARG A 99 -6.77 8.45 10.06
N ALA A 100 -5.69 8.34 9.29
CA ALA A 100 -4.67 7.33 9.51
C ALA A 100 -3.98 7.51 10.87
N VAL A 101 -3.57 8.74 11.22
CA VAL A 101 -2.93 9.06 12.51
C VAL A 101 -3.91 8.89 13.66
N GLN A 102 -5.11 9.44 13.54
CA GLN A 102 -6.14 9.34 14.57
C GLN A 102 -6.55 7.88 14.85
N GLY A 103 -6.80 7.10 13.81
CA GLY A 103 -7.13 5.68 13.92
C GLY A 103 -6.01 4.85 14.56
N THR A 104 -4.77 5.14 14.18
CA THR A 104 -3.59 4.48 14.77
C THR A 104 -3.45 4.84 16.25
N ALA A 105 -3.58 6.10 16.62
CA ALA A 105 -3.53 6.55 18.01
C ALA A 105 -4.68 5.95 18.85
N ALA A 106 -5.88 5.83 18.27
CA ALA A 106 -7.03 5.18 18.93
C ALA A 106 -6.77 3.68 19.19
N MET A 107 -6.19 2.96 18.22
CA MET A 107 -5.80 1.56 18.44
C MET A 107 -4.79 1.42 19.58
N TRP A 108 -3.86 2.35 19.74
CA TRP A 108 -2.83 2.27 20.80
C TRP A 108 -3.37 2.51 22.21
N LEU A 109 -4.49 3.21 22.36
CA LEU A 109 -5.16 3.33 23.66
C LEU A 109 -5.57 1.96 24.23
N HIS A 110 -5.98 1.05 23.36
CA HIS A 110 -6.40 -0.30 23.70
C HIS A 110 -5.26 -1.31 23.53
N GLY A 111 -4.06 -0.85 23.19
CA GLY A 111 -2.87 -1.67 23.01
C GLY A 111 -2.32 -2.26 24.31
N ASN A 112 -1.32 -3.14 24.17
CA ASN A 112 -0.53 -3.58 25.31
C ASN A 112 0.30 -2.42 25.90
N GLU A 113 0.99 -2.69 27.01
CA GLU A 113 1.77 -1.65 27.71
C GLU A 113 2.86 -1.04 26.82
N ALA A 114 3.49 -1.84 25.95
CA ALA A 114 4.52 -1.34 25.04
C ALA A 114 3.97 -0.27 24.06
N TRP A 115 2.77 -0.50 23.50
CA TRP A 115 2.12 0.49 22.62
C TRP A 115 1.56 1.69 23.38
N ARG A 116 1.05 1.50 24.60
CA ARG A 116 0.70 2.63 25.48
C ARG A 116 1.91 3.49 25.77
N ASN A 117 3.09 2.90 25.95
CA ASN A 117 4.34 3.65 26.14
C ASN A 117 4.74 4.43 24.88
N VAL A 118 4.53 3.89 23.66
CA VAL A 118 4.69 4.68 22.41
C VAL A 118 3.80 5.92 22.47
N SER A 119 2.51 5.77 22.79
CA SER A 119 1.54 6.89 22.88
C SER A 119 1.87 7.91 23.98
N ARG A 120 2.58 7.50 25.04
CA ARG A 120 3.00 8.43 26.12
C ARG A 120 4.27 9.21 25.77
N ARG A 121 5.11 8.70 24.88
CA ARG A 121 6.47 9.23 24.68
C ARG A 121 6.70 9.88 23.32
N LEU A 122 5.86 9.59 22.34
CA LEU A 122 6.01 10.11 20.99
C LEU A 122 4.75 10.84 20.53
N ASP A 123 4.93 12.02 19.95
CA ASP A 123 3.89 12.61 19.12
C ASP A 123 3.75 11.79 17.85
N VAL A 124 2.53 11.49 17.44
CA VAL A 124 2.28 10.79 16.17
C VAL A 124 1.86 11.82 15.13
N VAL A 125 2.60 11.89 14.04
CA VAL A 125 2.38 12.89 12.99
C VAL A 125 2.11 12.20 11.67
N GLY A 126 1.19 12.77 10.89
CA GLY A 126 0.94 12.43 9.50
C GLY A 126 1.06 13.67 8.63
N LEU A 127 1.55 13.48 7.42
CA LEU A 127 1.64 14.50 6.38
C LEU A 127 0.80 14.04 5.20
N ALA A 128 -0.11 14.89 4.71
CA ALA A 128 -0.85 14.63 3.48
C ALA A 128 0.09 14.38 2.31
N GLN A 129 -0.31 13.51 1.40
CA GLN A 129 0.42 13.32 0.15
C GLN A 129 -0.04 14.38 -0.85
N ARG A 130 0.89 14.84 -1.68
CA ARG A 130 0.59 15.80 -2.74
C ARG A 130 -0.59 15.29 -3.57
N ARG A 131 -1.65 16.10 -3.67
CA ARG A 131 -2.86 15.86 -4.50
C ARG A 131 -3.67 14.58 -4.17
N MET A 132 -3.49 14.00 -3.02
CA MET A 132 -4.38 12.92 -2.56
C MET A 132 -5.65 13.43 -1.87
N ASP A 133 -5.70 14.72 -1.48
CA ASP A 133 -6.89 15.35 -0.96
C ASP A 133 -7.75 15.91 -2.10
N GLU A 134 -9.07 15.75 -1.99
CA GLU A 134 -10.03 15.94 -3.08
C GLU A 134 -10.13 17.38 -3.62
N ALA A 135 -9.72 18.38 -2.82
CA ALA A 135 -9.93 19.79 -3.15
C ALA A 135 -9.03 20.34 -4.28
N GLU A 136 -7.91 19.72 -4.59
CA GLU A 136 -6.93 20.23 -5.56
C GLU A 136 -6.66 19.27 -6.74
N GLY A 137 -7.41 18.18 -6.85
CA GLY A 137 -7.15 17.12 -7.81
C GLY A 137 -7.50 17.50 -9.25
N HIS A 138 -6.50 17.57 -10.14
CA HIS A 138 -6.77 17.51 -11.56
C HIS A 138 -7.15 16.07 -11.94
N ASP A 139 -8.39 15.90 -12.37
CA ASP A 139 -8.93 14.59 -12.69
C ASP A 139 -8.72 14.28 -14.18
N CYS A 140 -7.51 13.86 -14.52
CA CYS A 140 -7.20 13.44 -15.89
C CYS A 140 -7.93 12.14 -16.29
N LEU A 141 -8.45 11.35 -15.34
CA LEU A 141 -9.20 10.13 -15.65
C LEU A 141 -10.61 10.43 -16.12
N SER A 142 -11.25 11.51 -15.67
CA SER A 142 -12.55 11.95 -16.17
C SER A 142 -12.54 12.22 -17.67
N ALA A 143 -11.44 12.71 -18.22
CA ALA A 143 -11.28 12.88 -19.66
C ALA A 143 -11.35 11.55 -20.45
N THR A 144 -11.15 10.43 -19.79
CA THR A 144 -11.22 9.09 -20.40
C THR A 144 -12.50 8.32 -20.06
N SER A 145 -13.43 8.94 -19.33
CA SER A 145 -14.62 8.27 -18.80
C SER A 145 -15.57 7.71 -19.87
N ALA A 146 -15.64 8.39 -21.02
CA ALA A 146 -16.47 7.99 -22.17
C ALA A 146 -15.84 6.87 -23.03
N LEU A 147 -14.58 6.49 -22.78
CA LEU A 147 -13.91 5.47 -23.57
C LEU A 147 -14.38 4.06 -23.17
N PRO A 148 -14.44 3.11 -24.12
CA PRO A 148 -14.74 1.72 -23.82
C PRO A 148 -13.75 1.16 -22.79
N ARG A 149 -14.28 0.39 -21.84
CA ARG A 149 -13.46 -0.28 -20.82
C ARG A 149 -13.12 -1.70 -21.27
N PRO A 150 -11.86 -2.13 -21.15
CA PRO A 150 -11.52 -3.53 -21.35
C PRO A 150 -12.16 -4.39 -20.26
N ALA A 151 -12.46 -5.63 -20.59
CA ALA A 151 -12.72 -6.64 -19.57
C ALA A 151 -11.44 -6.88 -18.74
N ALA A 152 -11.59 -7.49 -17.56
CA ALA A 152 -10.45 -7.78 -16.71
C ALA A 152 -9.37 -8.58 -17.48
N LEU A 153 -8.16 -8.05 -17.52
CA LEU A 153 -7.07 -8.58 -18.34
C LEU A 153 -6.68 -10.02 -17.97
N GLY A 154 -6.84 -10.37 -16.70
CA GLY A 154 -6.58 -11.71 -16.23
C GLY A 154 -7.69 -12.71 -16.55
N THR A 155 -8.89 -12.26 -16.95
CA THR A 155 -10.02 -13.11 -17.30
C THR A 155 -10.17 -13.24 -18.81
N VAL A 156 -10.08 -12.12 -19.55
CA VAL A 156 -10.28 -12.06 -21.00
C VAL A 156 -8.95 -11.79 -21.69
N VAL A 157 -8.16 -12.86 -21.87
CA VAL A 157 -6.80 -12.83 -22.45
C VAL A 157 -6.86 -12.91 -23.98
N THR A 158 -7.61 -12.01 -24.61
CA THR A 158 -7.81 -11.97 -26.06
C THR A 158 -7.15 -10.76 -26.70
N THR A 159 -6.78 -10.87 -27.99
CA THR A 159 -6.19 -9.74 -28.72
C THR A 159 -7.10 -8.51 -28.78
N PRO A 160 -8.41 -8.61 -29.05
CA PRO A 160 -9.28 -7.45 -29.03
C PRO A 160 -9.33 -6.75 -27.67
N ASN A 161 -9.37 -7.51 -26.56
CA ASN A 161 -9.37 -6.93 -25.21
C ASN A 161 -8.04 -6.22 -24.89
N PHE A 162 -6.92 -6.77 -25.32
CA PHE A 162 -5.61 -6.09 -25.18
C PHE A 162 -5.53 -4.81 -26.00
N VAL A 163 -6.04 -4.79 -27.22
CA VAL A 163 -6.08 -3.57 -28.06
C VAL A 163 -6.90 -2.49 -27.38
N MET A 164 -8.04 -2.85 -26.79
CA MET A 164 -8.88 -1.93 -26.02
C MET A 164 -8.14 -1.40 -24.78
N ALA A 165 -7.47 -2.28 -24.02
CA ALA A 165 -6.68 -1.91 -22.86
C ALA A 165 -5.51 -0.98 -23.20
N GLU A 166 -4.77 -1.28 -24.28
CA GLU A 166 -3.67 -0.46 -24.77
C GLU A 166 -4.15 0.92 -25.23
N GLY A 167 -5.31 0.99 -25.89
CA GLY A 167 -5.96 2.26 -26.29
C GLY A 167 -6.34 3.12 -25.10
N LEU A 168 -7.00 2.52 -24.10
CA LEU A 168 -7.36 3.21 -22.87
C LEU A 168 -6.11 3.66 -22.09
N ALA A 169 -5.10 2.80 -21.99
CA ALA A 169 -3.84 3.12 -21.31
C ALA A 169 -3.11 4.31 -21.95
N LEU A 170 -3.07 4.36 -23.28
CA LEU A 170 -2.52 5.50 -24.01
C LEU A 170 -3.33 6.78 -23.76
N ALA A 171 -4.66 6.69 -23.78
CA ALA A 171 -5.53 7.82 -23.53
C ALA A 171 -5.34 8.39 -22.11
N ILE A 172 -5.24 7.54 -21.09
CA ILE A 172 -4.94 7.95 -19.71
C ILE A 172 -3.58 8.65 -19.66
N ALA A 173 -2.53 8.05 -20.17
CA ALA A 173 -1.20 8.63 -20.16
C ALA A 173 -1.18 9.99 -20.87
N THR A 174 -1.87 10.12 -22.01
CA THR A 174 -1.97 11.38 -22.79
C THR A 174 -2.77 12.45 -22.04
N ALA A 175 -3.92 12.08 -21.45
CA ALA A 175 -4.73 13.04 -20.70
C ALA A 175 -3.97 13.59 -19.48
N CYS A 176 -3.25 12.71 -18.76
CA CYS A 176 -2.51 13.10 -17.56
C CYS A 176 -1.22 13.89 -17.86
N GLN A 177 -0.71 13.88 -19.09
CA GLN A 177 0.41 14.74 -19.50
C GLN A 177 0.10 16.24 -19.36
N ASN A 178 -1.16 16.60 -19.53
CA ASN A 178 -1.60 17.99 -19.46
C ASN A 178 -1.69 18.51 -18.01
N ASP A 179 -1.54 17.65 -17.02
CA ASP A 179 -1.46 18.05 -15.63
C ASP A 179 -0.05 18.56 -15.29
N PRO A 180 0.14 19.86 -14.97
CA PRO A 180 1.45 20.40 -14.65
C PRO A 180 2.08 19.76 -13.40
N MET A 181 1.27 19.07 -12.60
CA MET A 181 1.74 18.37 -11.40
C MET A 181 2.22 16.94 -11.63
N HIS A 182 2.00 16.35 -12.81
CA HIS A 182 2.28 14.95 -13.07
C HIS A 182 3.74 14.53 -12.79
N THR A 183 4.72 15.44 -12.93
CA THR A 183 6.14 15.19 -12.61
C THR A 183 6.52 15.57 -11.18
N HIS A 184 5.61 16.20 -10.41
CA HIS A 184 5.86 16.73 -9.06
C HIS A 184 5.25 15.88 -7.94
N VAL A 185 4.80 14.68 -8.27
CA VAL A 185 4.36 13.63 -7.33
C VAL A 185 5.29 12.42 -7.42
N GLY A 186 5.28 11.58 -6.41
CA GLY A 186 6.13 10.38 -6.33
C GLY A 186 7.10 10.42 -5.15
N VAL A 187 7.85 9.33 -4.99
CA VAL A 187 8.68 9.08 -3.80
C VAL A 187 9.76 10.14 -3.60
N ARG A 188 10.39 10.60 -4.67
CA ARG A 188 11.43 11.64 -4.58
C ARG A 188 10.90 12.91 -3.92
N ARG A 189 9.72 13.37 -4.33
CA ARG A 189 9.09 14.56 -3.74
C ARG A 189 8.59 14.26 -2.34
N ARG A 190 8.06 13.07 -2.11
CA ARG A 190 7.59 12.65 -0.79
C ARG A 190 8.69 12.69 0.26
N ILE A 191 9.87 12.18 -0.02
CA ILE A 191 10.99 12.20 0.95
C ILE A 191 11.53 13.61 1.18
N GLU A 192 11.49 14.50 0.18
CA GLU A 192 11.83 15.92 0.34
C GLU A 192 10.80 16.63 1.23
N ASP A 193 9.49 16.37 1.04
CA ASP A 193 8.42 16.91 1.89
C ASP A 193 8.51 16.42 3.34
N VAL A 194 8.86 15.14 3.54
CA VAL A 194 9.08 14.56 4.88
C VAL A 194 10.24 15.23 5.59
N ASP A 195 11.34 15.52 4.89
CA ASP A 195 12.47 16.20 5.53
C ASP A 195 12.13 17.67 5.85
N ARG A 196 11.37 18.33 4.98
CA ARG A 196 10.86 19.67 5.24
C ARG A 196 9.90 19.69 6.44
N LEU A 197 9.06 18.66 6.61
CA LEU A 197 8.23 18.48 7.80
C LEU A 197 9.10 18.33 9.06
N ARG A 198 10.15 17.50 9.01
CA ARG A 198 11.08 17.34 10.14
C ARG A 198 11.66 18.68 10.57
N GLU A 199 12.09 19.50 9.64
CA GLU A 199 12.63 20.84 9.91
C GLU A 199 11.57 21.75 10.52
N ALA A 200 10.35 21.78 9.97
CA ALA A 200 9.23 22.59 10.48
C ALA A 200 8.81 22.17 11.91
N LEU A 201 8.98 20.89 12.25
CA LEU A 201 8.76 20.35 13.59
C LEU A 201 9.93 20.64 14.55
N GLY A 202 11.04 21.20 14.06
CA GLY A 202 12.26 21.43 14.84
C GLY A 202 12.93 20.14 15.33
N GLN A 203 12.72 19.02 14.63
CA GLN A 203 13.20 17.71 15.07
C GLN A 203 14.57 17.38 14.45
N PRO A 204 15.56 16.95 15.25
CA PRO A 204 16.82 16.48 14.70
C PRO A 204 16.66 15.17 13.92
N ARG A 205 15.70 14.34 14.33
CA ARG A 205 15.38 13.04 13.72
C ARG A 205 13.89 12.77 13.81
N LEU A 206 13.36 12.02 12.83
CA LEU A 206 12.02 11.42 12.88
C LEU A 206 12.14 9.93 13.19
N HIS A 207 11.28 9.44 14.08
CA HIS A 207 10.95 8.02 14.11
C HIS A 207 9.96 7.74 12.98
N LEU A 208 10.02 6.55 12.38
CA LEU A 208 9.21 6.21 11.20
C LEU A 208 8.41 4.93 11.48
N LEU A 209 7.13 4.97 11.20
CA LEU A 209 6.26 3.81 11.06
C LEU A 209 5.69 3.82 9.66
N GLY A 210 6.22 2.97 8.80
CA GLY A 210 5.76 2.84 7.41
C GLY A 210 4.97 1.56 7.21
N VAL A 211 3.76 1.68 6.66
CA VAL A 211 2.87 0.55 6.36
C VAL A 211 2.78 0.35 4.85
N GLY A 212 2.88 -0.88 4.38
CA GLY A 212 2.78 -1.21 2.95
C GLY A 212 3.77 -0.42 2.11
N ARG A 213 3.27 0.36 1.14
CA ARG A 213 4.07 1.30 0.36
C ARG A 213 4.77 2.34 1.23
N GLY A 214 4.16 2.75 2.34
CA GLY A 214 4.78 3.68 3.29
C GLY A 214 6.09 3.15 3.88
N GLY A 215 6.21 1.83 4.10
CA GLY A 215 7.45 1.19 4.50
C GLY A 215 8.52 1.28 3.41
N TRP A 216 8.14 1.09 2.16
CA TRP A 216 9.02 1.26 1.00
C TRP A 216 9.51 2.72 0.86
N ILE A 217 8.65 3.72 1.10
CA ILE A 217 9.01 5.15 1.13
C ILE A 217 9.98 5.45 2.28
N ALA A 218 9.71 4.92 3.48
CA ALA A 218 10.55 5.14 4.65
C ALA A 218 12.01 4.69 4.43
N THR A 219 12.23 3.60 3.67
CA THR A 219 13.59 3.15 3.34
C THR A 219 14.30 4.12 2.40
N ARG A 220 13.60 4.75 1.44
CA ARG A 220 14.17 5.77 0.53
C ARG A 220 14.49 7.06 1.28
N TYR A 221 13.66 7.43 2.25
CA TYR A 221 13.98 8.53 3.15
C TYR A 221 15.23 8.22 3.98
N ALA A 222 15.33 7.02 4.55
CA ALA A 222 16.48 6.59 5.33
C ALA A 222 17.79 6.50 4.50
N GLU A 223 17.72 6.16 3.22
CA GLU A 223 18.86 6.22 2.32
C GLU A 223 19.30 7.67 2.08
N ARG A 224 18.35 8.55 1.78
CA ARG A 224 18.63 9.95 1.41
C ARG A 224 19.09 10.78 2.59
N TYR A 225 18.50 10.54 3.78
CA TYR A 225 18.69 11.31 5.00
C TYR A 225 18.98 10.40 6.22
N PRO A 226 20.02 9.56 6.18
CA PRO A 226 20.26 8.55 7.21
C PRO A 226 20.47 9.13 8.61
N GLN A 227 20.96 10.38 8.69
CA GLN A 227 21.21 11.07 9.96
C GLN A 227 19.95 11.67 10.58
N ASN A 228 18.90 11.83 9.77
CA ASN A 228 17.60 12.38 10.18
C ASN A 228 16.61 11.30 10.62
N VAL A 229 17.04 10.02 10.61
CA VAL A 229 16.20 8.88 11.01
C VAL A 229 16.53 8.45 12.43
N GLY A 230 15.49 8.28 13.24
CA GLY A 230 15.54 7.64 14.56
C GLY A 230 15.25 6.14 14.46
N ARG A 231 14.18 5.68 15.11
CA ARG A 231 13.70 4.29 15.02
C ARG A 231 12.86 4.15 13.77
N MET A 232 13.02 3.04 13.02
CA MET A 232 12.27 2.79 11.79
C MET A 232 11.62 1.41 11.87
N LEU A 233 10.28 1.37 11.92
CA LEU A 233 9.45 0.18 11.88
C LEU A 233 8.73 0.10 10.54
N LEU A 234 8.92 -1.01 9.83
CA LEU A 234 8.32 -1.31 8.53
C LEU A 234 7.27 -2.40 8.72
N ASP A 235 6.01 -2.02 8.65
CA ASP A 235 4.88 -2.93 8.84
C ASP A 235 4.30 -3.36 7.51
N SER A 236 4.33 -4.66 7.22
CA SER A 236 3.83 -5.19 5.94
C SER A 236 4.37 -4.42 4.73
N SER A 237 5.64 -4.03 4.77
CA SER A 237 6.27 -3.21 3.74
C SER A 237 6.34 -3.97 2.41
N TRP A 238 6.16 -3.25 1.31
CA TRP A 238 6.59 -3.76 0.01
C TRP A 238 8.06 -4.19 0.07
N ASP A 239 8.48 -5.00 -0.91
CA ASP A 239 9.88 -5.35 -1.03
C ASP A 239 10.74 -4.08 -1.04
N ILE A 240 11.55 -3.93 0.00
CA ILE A 240 12.37 -2.73 0.20
C ILE A 240 13.44 -2.58 -0.88
N ASP A 241 13.82 -3.66 -1.53
CA ASP A 241 14.78 -3.69 -2.65
C ASP A 241 14.06 -3.75 -4.01
N GLY A 242 12.76 -4.01 -4.01
CA GLY A 242 11.95 -4.17 -5.21
C GLY A 242 11.47 -2.87 -5.84
N SER A 243 11.11 -2.97 -7.10
CA SER A 243 10.42 -1.93 -7.86
C SER A 243 8.90 -1.97 -7.65
N VAL A 244 8.22 -0.89 -8.06
CA VAL A 244 6.75 -0.82 -8.04
C VAL A 244 6.12 -1.92 -8.93
N ALA A 245 6.72 -2.20 -10.08
CA ALA A 245 6.25 -3.24 -10.99
C ALA A 245 6.34 -4.64 -10.35
N GLU A 246 7.48 -4.95 -9.72
CA GLU A 246 7.68 -6.22 -9.01
C GLU A 246 6.71 -6.39 -7.82
N ALA A 247 6.42 -5.32 -7.10
CA ALA A 247 5.42 -5.36 -6.01
C ALA A 247 4.02 -5.73 -6.53
N MET A 248 3.64 -5.26 -7.73
CA MET A 248 2.36 -5.60 -8.35
C MET A 248 2.32 -7.07 -8.80
N GLU A 249 3.36 -7.57 -9.44
CA GLU A 249 3.45 -8.95 -9.89
C GLU A 249 3.49 -9.92 -8.70
N ALA A 250 4.20 -9.57 -7.63
CA ALA A 250 4.28 -10.36 -6.40
C ALA A 250 2.90 -10.62 -5.77
N ARG A 251 1.97 -9.67 -5.89
CA ARG A 251 0.58 -9.83 -5.43
C ARG A 251 -0.16 -10.91 -6.21
N VAL A 252 -0.01 -10.93 -7.54
CA VAL A 252 -0.60 -11.98 -8.40
C VAL A 252 -0.07 -13.35 -8.00
N GLU A 253 1.24 -13.46 -7.82
CA GLU A 253 1.88 -14.72 -7.42
C GLU A 253 1.40 -15.19 -6.04
N GLU A 254 1.26 -14.30 -5.06
CA GLU A 254 0.83 -14.69 -3.71
C GLU A 254 -0.64 -15.11 -3.69
N ARG A 255 -1.52 -14.45 -4.46
CA ARG A 255 -2.89 -14.92 -4.67
C ARG A 255 -2.91 -16.32 -5.27
N GLY A 256 -2.07 -16.57 -6.29
CA GLY A 256 -1.95 -17.88 -6.90
C GLY A 256 -1.47 -18.97 -5.94
N ARG A 257 -0.48 -18.67 -5.10
CA ARG A 257 -0.03 -19.59 -4.04
C ARG A 257 -1.12 -19.85 -3.01
N THR A 258 -1.83 -18.81 -2.62
CA THR A 258 -2.98 -18.91 -1.70
C THR A 258 -4.05 -19.82 -2.27
N LEU A 259 -4.48 -19.59 -3.52
CA LEU A 259 -5.50 -20.39 -4.19
C LEU A 259 -5.06 -21.86 -4.29
N ARG A 260 -3.83 -22.14 -4.70
CA ARG A 260 -3.29 -23.52 -4.76
C ARG A 260 -3.32 -24.19 -3.38
N ARG A 261 -2.90 -23.51 -2.32
CA ARG A 261 -2.93 -24.04 -0.96
C ARG A 261 -4.35 -24.35 -0.51
N VAL A 262 -5.29 -23.45 -0.74
CA VAL A 262 -6.69 -23.64 -0.36
C VAL A 262 -7.32 -24.80 -1.13
N ILE A 263 -7.05 -24.90 -2.43
CA ILE A 263 -7.49 -26.06 -3.23
C ILE A 263 -6.90 -27.35 -2.68
N SER A 264 -5.60 -27.37 -2.35
CA SER A 264 -4.94 -28.55 -1.76
C SER A 264 -5.57 -28.97 -0.44
N GLN A 265 -6.02 -28.04 0.40
CA GLN A 265 -6.76 -28.36 1.63
C GLN A 265 -8.11 -29.01 1.33
N VAL A 266 -8.84 -28.50 0.33
CA VAL A 266 -10.16 -29.03 -0.02
C VAL A 266 -10.04 -30.44 -0.61
N VAL A 267 -9.13 -30.67 -1.54
CA VAL A 267 -8.96 -32.02 -2.14
C VAL A 267 -8.29 -33.02 -1.19
N GLY A 268 -7.51 -32.54 -0.22
CA GLY A 268 -6.89 -33.37 0.82
C GLY A 268 -7.91 -33.92 1.85
N THR A 269 -9.10 -33.33 1.92
CA THR A 269 -10.19 -33.75 2.82
C THR A 269 -11.54 -33.84 2.11
N PRO A 270 -11.65 -34.70 1.07
CA PRO A 270 -12.79 -34.73 0.16
C PRO A 270 -14.12 -35.08 0.86
N HIS A 271 -14.07 -35.88 1.93
CA HIS A 271 -15.25 -36.27 2.71
C HIS A 271 -15.86 -35.07 3.46
N ARG A 272 -14.99 -34.13 3.91
CA ARG A 272 -15.42 -32.94 4.67
C ARG A 272 -16.09 -31.92 3.77
N TYR A 273 -15.58 -31.71 2.55
CA TYR A 273 -16.01 -30.59 1.71
C TYR A 273 -16.88 -31.00 0.52
N GLY A 274 -16.90 -32.27 0.14
CA GLY A 274 -17.77 -32.77 -0.94
C GLY A 274 -17.34 -32.39 -2.37
N TRP A 275 -16.08 -31.95 -2.55
CA TRP A 275 -15.58 -31.47 -3.86
C TRP A 275 -14.64 -32.46 -4.57
N GLY A 276 -14.52 -33.69 -4.07
CA GLY A 276 -13.64 -34.73 -4.62
C GLY A 276 -12.18 -34.56 -4.23
N ALA A 277 -11.33 -35.49 -4.68
CA ALA A 277 -9.91 -35.55 -4.33
C ALA A 277 -8.98 -34.96 -5.42
N GLU A 278 -9.54 -34.39 -6.48
CA GLU A 278 -8.77 -33.84 -7.59
C GLU A 278 -8.93 -32.34 -7.74
N ALA A 279 -7.83 -31.63 -7.99
CA ALA A 279 -7.81 -30.17 -8.18
C ALA A 279 -8.36 -29.72 -9.55
N ALA A 280 -8.21 -30.56 -10.59
CA ALA A 280 -8.57 -30.18 -11.96
C ALA A 280 -10.06 -29.81 -12.15
N PRO A 281 -11.05 -30.51 -11.54
CA PRO A 281 -12.44 -30.09 -11.60
C PRO A 281 -12.70 -28.73 -10.95
N ILE A 282 -11.99 -28.44 -9.85
CA ILE A 282 -12.10 -27.14 -9.15
C ILE A 282 -11.57 -26.01 -10.06
N HIS A 283 -10.39 -26.18 -10.65
CA HIS A 283 -9.85 -25.18 -11.57
C HIS A 283 -10.75 -24.94 -12.78
N ARG A 284 -11.31 -26.01 -13.37
CA ARG A 284 -12.28 -25.86 -14.49
C ARG A 284 -13.49 -25.03 -14.08
N ARG A 285 -14.05 -25.29 -12.91
CA ARG A 285 -15.22 -24.55 -12.42
C ARG A 285 -14.90 -23.07 -12.20
N ILE A 286 -13.75 -22.77 -11.62
CA ILE A 286 -13.33 -21.37 -11.46
C ILE A 286 -13.19 -20.70 -12.83
N ALA A 287 -12.58 -21.37 -13.82
CA ALA A 287 -12.42 -20.85 -15.18
C ALA A 287 -13.74 -20.68 -15.96
N GLN A 288 -14.81 -21.36 -15.56
CA GLN A 288 -16.13 -21.28 -16.18
C GLN A 288 -17.05 -20.22 -15.55
N LEU A 289 -16.59 -19.53 -14.51
CA LEU A 289 -17.35 -18.40 -13.95
C LEU A 289 -17.57 -17.33 -15.03
N PRO A 290 -18.71 -16.64 -15.03
CA PRO A 290 -18.88 -15.44 -15.83
C PRO A 290 -17.78 -14.42 -15.51
N ASP A 291 -17.35 -13.63 -16.51
CA ASP A 291 -16.21 -12.71 -16.39
C ASP A 291 -16.31 -11.81 -15.17
N TRP A 292 -17.51 -11.28 -14.87
CA TRP A 292 -17.72 -10.42 -13.71
C TRP A 292 -17.52 -11.16 -12.38
N ALA A 293 -17.99 -12.40 -12.26
CA ALA A 293 -17.85 -13.22 -11.05
C ALA A 293 -16.38 -13.71 -10.89
N HIS A 294 -15.74 -14.07 -11.99
CA HIS A 294 -14.33 -14.45 -11.98
C HIS A 294 -13.46 -13.26 -11.51
N ALA A 295 -13.65 -12.11 -12.11
CA ALA A 295 -12.90 -10.89 -11.74
C ALA A 295 -13.14 -10.46 -10.29
N ALA A 296 -14.40 -10.58 -9.81
CA ALA A 296 -14.78 -10.19 -8.46
C ALA A 296 -14.33 -11.19 -7.39
N TRP A 297 -14.39 -12.49 -7.67
CA TRP A 297 -14.27 -13.51 -6.62
C TRP A 297 -13.00 -14.34 -6.69
N ALA A 298 -12.57 -14.76 -7.88
CA ALA A 298 -11.45 -15.68 -8.02
C ALA A 298 -10.14 -15.09 -7.48
N THR A 299 -9.94 -13.78 -7.64
CA THR A 299 -8.79 -13.05 -7.11
C THR A 299 -8.87 -12.76 -5.60
N HIS A 300 -9.99 -13.10 -4.94
CA HIS A 300 -10.23 -12.80 -3.53
C HIS A 300 -10.39 -14.04 -2.64
N VAL A 301 -10.10 -15.23 -3.16
CA VAL A 301 -10.10 -16.47 -2.36
C VAL A 301 -8.92 -16.47 -1.40
N ARG A 302 -9.21 -16.46 -0.10
CA ARG A 302 -8.22 -16.41 0.98
C ARG A 302 -8.13 -17.69 1.79
N ASP A 303 -9.26 -18.39 1.93
CA ASP A 303 -9.39 -19.59 2.75
C ASP A 303 -10.40 -20.58 2.15
N VAL A 304 -10.62 -21.69 2.84
CA VAL A 304 -11.53 -22.75 2.40
C VAL A 304 -12.96 -22.25 2.29
N ALA A 305 -13.42 -21.41 3.22
CA ALA A 305 -14.77 -20.88 3.20
C ALA A 305 -15.03 -20.01 1.95
N ASP A 306 -14.06 -19.18 1.58
CA ASP A 306 -14.12 -18.37 0.35
C ASP A 306 -14.18 -19.27 -0.89
N LEU A 307 -13.38 -20.35 -0.94
CA LEU A 307 -13.39 -21.29 -2.08
C LEU A 307 -14.71 -22.06 -2.17
N LEU A 308 -15.24 -22.55 -1.06
CA LEU A 308 -16.52 -23.24 -1.04
C LEU A 308 -17.69 -22.33 -1.49
N ALA A 309 -17.69 -21.09 -1.03
CA ALA A 309 -18.63 -20.06 -1.45
C ALA A 309 -18.58 -19.82 -2.97
N LEU A 310 -17.37 -19.61 -3.49
CA LEU A 310 -17.15 -19.40 -4.92
C LEU A 310 -17.61 -20.57 -5.75
N LEU A 311 -17.25 -21.79 -5.36
CA LEU A 311 -17.62 -23.02 -6.08
C LEU A 311 -19.13 -23.27 -6.03
N GLY A 312 -19.78 -23.00 -4.90
CA GLY A 312 -21.23 -23.13 -4.74
C GLY A 312 -21.99 -22.13 -5.60
N MET A 313 -21.61 -20.85 -5.53
CA MET A 313 -22.19 -19.80 -6.39
C MET A 313 -21.94 -20.07 -7.86
N GLY A 314 -20.74 -20.60 -8.21
CA GLY A 314 -20.42 -21.04 -9.57
C GLY A 314 -21.37 -22.12 -10.09
N ARG A 315 -21.78 -23.10 -9.25
CA ARG A 315 -22.80 -24.09 -9.63
C ARG A 315 -24.16 -23.48 -9.92
N LEU A 316 -24.54 -22.43 -9.19
CA LEU A 316 -25.80 -21.73 -9.43
C LEU A 316 -25.75 -20.97 -10.74
N LEU A 317 -24.66 -20.26 -11.02
CA LEU A 317 -24.44 -19.52 -12.26
C LEU A 317 -24.30 -20.44 -13.50
N GLU A 318 -23.79 -21.67 -13.35
CA GLU A 318 -23.81 -22.66 -14.45
C GLU A 318 -25.23 -23.05 -14.85
N ARG A 319 -26.17 -23.11 -13.89
CA ARG A 319 -27.57 -23.45 -14.14
C ARG A 319 -28.36 -22.28 -14.69
N ASP A 320 -28.07 -21.09 -14.19
CA ASP A 320 -28.69 -19.84 -14.62
C ASP A 320 -27.65 -18.70 -14.63
N PRO A 321 -27.02 -18.44 -15.78
CA PRO A 321 -26.02 -17.37 -15.91
C PRO A 321 -26.60 -15.94 -15.74
N ALA A 322 -27.92 -15.80 -15.76
CA ALA A 322 -28.62 -14.52 -15.63
C ALA A 322 -28.93 -14.14 -14.18
N LEU A 323 -28.59 -15.00 -13.19
CA LEU A 323 -28.80 -14.70 -11.78
C LEU A 323 -28.11 -13.40 -11.39
N THR A 324 -28.90 -12.50 -10.79
CA THR A 324 -28.41 -11.30 -10.13
C THR A 324 -27.81 -11.64 -8.76
N THR A 325 -27.14 -10.69 -8.11
CA THR A 325 -26.68 -10.84 -6.72
C THR A 325 -27.82 -11.19 -5.78
N GLN A 326 -29.02 -10.60 -5.95
CA GLN A 326 -30.20 -10.96 -5.17
C GLN A 326 -30.69 -12.38 -5.47
N GLY A 327 -30.76 -12.77 -6.75
CA GLY A 327 -31.14 -14.14 -7.14
C GLY A 327 -30.15 -15.19 -6.58
N LEU A 328 -28.87 -14.87 -6.49
CA LEU A 328 -27.87 -15.73 -5.83
C LEU A 328 -28.14 -15.84 -4.32
N ARG A 329 -28.48 -14.74 -3.63
CA ARG A 329 -28.83 -14.77 -2.19
C ARG A 329 -30.04 -15.68 -1.94
N ASP A 330 -31.08 -15.54 -2.77
CA ASP A 330 -32.29 -16.34 -2.65
C ASP A 330 -31.99 -17.83 -2.89
N ALA A 331 -31.18 -18.16 -3.89
CA ALA A 331 -30.77 -19.53 -4.18
C ALA A 331 -29.87 -20.12 -3.08
N LEU A 332 -29.00 -19.33 -2.47
CA LEU A 332 -28.12 -19.76 -1.38
C LEU A 332 -28.91 -20.16 -0.12
N ALA A 333 -30.13 -19.60 0.10
CA ALA A 333 -30.96 -19.97 1.24
C ALA A 333 -31.36 -21.46 1.25
N THR A 334 -31.34 -22.15 0.09
CA THR A 334 -31.71 -23.54 -0.08
C THR A 334 -30.58 -24.44 -0.62
N THR A 335 -29.38 -23.87 -0.85
CA THR A 335 -28.25 -24.58 -1.47
C THR A 335 -27.19 -24.88 -0.43
N ARG A 336 -26.77 -26.13 -0.32
CA ARG A 336 -25.61 -26.50 0.51
C ARG A 336 -24.31 -26.28 -0.26
N LEU A 337 -23.38 -25.60 0.43
CA LEU A 337 -22.03 -25.29 -0.06
C LEU A 337 -20.98 -26.28 0.44
N SER A 338 -21.24 -26.94 1.58
CA SER A 338 -20.37 -27.91 2.22
C SER A 338 -21.17 -29.06 2.84
N THR A 339 -20.48 -30.15 3.19
CA THR A 339 -21.10 -31.31 3.87
C THR A 339 -21.12 -31.15 5.39
N GLY A 340 -20.20 -30.36 5.98
CA GLY A 340 -20.12 -30.07 7.40
C GLY A 340 -20.85 -28.78 7.77
N ASP A 341 -21.58 -28.76 8.89
CA ASP A 341 -22.41 -27.60 9.27
C ASP A 341 -21.58 -26.35 9.63
N GLU A 342 -20.42 -26.53 10.26
CA GLU A 342 -19.51 -25.42 10.57
C GLU A 342 -18.91 -24.81 9.29
N ASP A 343 -18.46 -25.65 8.37
CA ASP A 343 -17.90 -25.24 7.08
C ASP A 343 -18.99 -24.60 6.21
N GLU A 344 -20.22 -25.09 6.30
CA GLU A 344 -21.40 -24.54 5.61
C GLU A 344 -21.69 -23.09 6.08
N ALA A 345 -21.74 -22.87 7.39
CA ALA A 345 -21.98 -21.53 7.95
C ALA A 345 -20.88 -20.54 7.54
N ALA A 346 -19.61 -20.97 7.56
CA ALA A 346 -18.48 -20.16 7.13
C ALA A 346 -18.52 -19.84 5.63
N ALA A 347 -18.87 -20.84 4.79
CA ALA A 347 -19.00 -20.65 3.34
C ALA A 347 -20.16 -19.71 2.99
N LEU A 348 -21.29 -19.84 3.67
CA LEU A 348 -22.44 -18.95 3.46
C LEU A 348 -22.12 -17.51 3.87
N ALA A 349 -21.41 -17.32 4.99
CA ALA A 349 -20.94 -16.00 5.39
C ALA A 349 -19.96 -15.39 4.36
N SER A 350 -19.09 -16.21 3.77
CA SER A 350 -18.20 -15.79 2.68
C SER A 350 -18.97 -15.42 1.41
N ALA A 351 -19.98 -16.22 1.03
CA ALA A 351 -20.82 -15.94 -0.14
C ALA A 351 -21.53 -14.57 0.02
N ASN A 352 -22.12 -14.31 1.18
CA ASN A 352 -22.75 -13.02 1.45
C ASN A 352 -21.76 -11.87 1.39
N ARG A 353 -20.55 -12.01 1.96
CA ARG A 353 -19.50 -10.98 1.82
C ARG A 353 -19.11 -10.70 0.37
N PHE A 354 -19.02 -11.73 -0.45
CA PHE A 354 -18.75 -11.57 -1.89
C PHE A 354 -19.88 -10.81 -2.59
N LEU A 355 -21.13 -11.16 -2.32
CA LEU A 355 -22.29 -10.49 -2.91
C LEU A 355 -22.38 -9.03 -2.44
N ASP A 356 -22.20 -8.77 -1.13
CA ASP A 356 -22.13 -7.40 -0.58
C ASP A 356 -20.99 -6.58 -1.19
N GLY A 357 -19.88 -7.23 -1.50
CA GLY A 357 -18.75 -6.61 -2.15
C GLY A 357 -19.06 -6.22 -3.61
N VAL A 358 -19.78 -7.06 -4.34
CA VAL A 358 -20.24 -6.75 -5.70
C VAL A 358 -21.24 -5.59 -5.69
N ASP A 359 -22.25 -5.65 -4.84
CA ASP A 359 -23.29 -4.62 -4.72
C ASP A 359 -22.71 -3.25 -4.32
N ALA A 360 -21.69 -3.25 -3.49
CA ALA A 360 -20.95 -2.05 -3.07
C ALA A 360 -19.85 -1.61 -4.05
N GLY A 361 -19.68 -2.28 -5.19
CA GLY A 361 -18.61 -1.98 -6.16
C GLY A 361 -17.18 -2.23 -5.65
N ARG A 362 -17.00 -2.93 -4.53
CA ARG A 362 -15.68 -3.12 -3.88
C ARG A 362 -14.71 -3.98 -4.67
N PHE A 363 -15.19 -4.74 -5.65
CA PHE A 363 -14.36 -5.60 -6.50
C PHE A 363 -14.06 -5.01 -7.87
N THR A 364 -14.53 -3.80 -8.15
CA THR A 364 -14.24 -3.09 -9.40
C THR A 364 -12.86 -2.47 -9.36
N ASP A 365 -11.82 -3.29 -9.47
CA ASP A 365 -10.44 -2.81 -9.64
C ASP A 365 -10.14 -2.64 -11.14
N ALA A 366 -10.76 -1.62 -11.75
CA ALA A 366 -10.64 -1.36 -13.18
C ALA A 366 -9.20 -1.08 -13.64
N TYR A 367 -8.34 -0.68 -12.72
CA TYR A 367 -6.99 -0.19 -13.00
C TYR A 367 -5.86 -1.01 -12.37
N GLY A 368 -6.16 -2.08 -11.66
CA GLY A 368 -5.16 -2.95 -11.04
C GLY A 368 -4.48 -2.40 -9.78
N PHE A 369 -5.12 -1.44 -9.10
CA PHE A 369 -4.62 -0.90 -7.83
C PHE A 369 -4.94 -1.76 -6.61
N GLY A 370 -5.91 -2.65 -6.72
CA GLY A 370 -6.44 -3.48 -5.64
C GLY A 370 -7.75 -2.95 -5.05
N SER A 371 -8.39 -3.77 -4.25
CA SER A 371 -9.73 -3.49 -3.71
C SER A 371 -9.84 -2.21 -2.87
N ARG A 372 -8.75 -1.74 -2.28
CA ARG A 372 -8.72 -0.48 -1.52
C ARG A 372 -8.94 0.74 -2.41
N ALA A 373 -8.57 0.66 -3.68
CA ALA A 373 -8.76 1.75 -4.64
C ALA A 373 -10.22 1.87 -5.12
N ALA A 374 -11.07 0.89 -4.85
CA ALA A 374 -12.46 0.89 -5.34
C ALA A 374 -13.31 2.06 -4.80
N SER A 375 -12.96 2.61 -3.64
CA SER A 375 -13.61 3.78 -3.04
C SER A 375 -12.90 5.11 -3.32
N SER A 376 -11.84 5.11 -4.13
CA SER A 376 -11.06 6.31 -4.42
C SER A 376 -11.72 7.14 -5.51
N SER A 377 -11.62 8.47 -5.40
CA SER A 377 -12.07 9.37 -6.43
C SER A 377 -11.22 9.26 -7.71
N PRO A 378 -11.73 9.66 -8.89
CA PRO A 378 -10.94 9.72 -10.11
C PRO A 378 -9.65 10.54 -9.95
N ALA A 379 -9.67 11.63 -9.19
CA ALA A 379 -8.49 12.44 -8.91
C ALA A 379 -7.43 11.70 -8.09
N GLN A 380 -7.85 10.94 -7.07
CA GLN A 380 -6.95 10.08 -6.29
C GLN A 380 -6.33 8.97 -7.14
N LEU A 381 -7.12 8.34 -8.01
CA LEU A 381 -6.62 7.33 -8.94
C LEU A 381 -5.64 7.92 -9.96
N ALA A 382 -5.91 9.13 -10.48
CA ALA A 382 -5.00 9.86 -11.36
C ALA A 382 -3.66 10.16 -10.66
N THR A 383 -3.72 10.60 -9.40
CA THR A 383 -2.52 10.83 -8.58
C THR A 383 -1.76 9.53 -8.32
N ALA A 384 -2.47 8.43 -8.07
CA ALA A 384 -1.84 7.12 -7.90
C ALA A 384 -1.13 6.64 -9.18
N PHE A 385 -1.73 6.85 -10.38
CA PHE A 385 -1.04 6.61 -11.64
C PHE A 385 0.22 7.46 -11.75
N ALA A 386 0.11 8.77 -11.56
CA ALA A 386 1.26 9.68 -11.65
C ALA A 386 2.38 9.25 -10.68
N THR A 387 2.03 8.94 -9.43
CA THR A 387 2.96 8.49 -8.42
C THR A 387 3.67 7.20 -8.83
N ARG A 388 2.91 6.17 -9.21
CA ARG A 388 3.50 4.87 -9.57
C ARG A 388 4.32 4.93 -10.85
N CYS A 389 3.84 5.68 -11.85
CA CYS A 389 4.57 5.82 -13.10
C CYS A 389 5.87 6.60 -12.92
N ASN A 390 5.92 7.57 -12.01
CA ASN A 390 7.15 8.30 -11.67
C ASN A 390 8.12 7.49 -10.82
N ASP A 391 7.62 6.56 -10.00
CA ASP A 391 8.43 5.81 -9.04
C ASP A 391 9.03 4.52 -9.61
N GLY A 392 8.61 4.08 -10.78
CA GLY A 392 8.99 2.79 -11.35
C GLY A 392 9.73 2.88 -12.68
N ARG A 393 10.59 1.90 -12.94
CA ARG A 393 11.01 1.57 -14.31
C ARG A 393 9.92 0.73 -14.95
N TRP A 394 9.14 1.35 -15.78
CA TRP A 394 8.10 0.67 -16.55
C TRP A 394 8.66 0.31 -17.93
N GLY A 395 9.70 -0.52 -17.95
CA GLY A 395 10.40 -0.89 -19.16
C GLY A 395 9.47 -1.44 -20.22
N GLY A 396 9.88 -1.29 -21.46
CA GLY A 396 9.23 -1.90 -22.60
C GLY A 396 8.12 -1.05 -23.22
N GLN A 397 7.57 -1.61 -24.27
CA GLN A 397 6.38 -1.09 -24.96
C GLN A 397 5.16 -1.81 -24.38
N GLN A 398 3.96 -1.35 -24.67
CA GLN A 398 2.70 -2.00 -24.25
C GLN A 398 2.66 -3.50 -24.60
N ARG A 399 3.28 -3.90 -25.73
CA ARG A 399 3.42 -5.32 -26.11
C ARG A 399 4.14 -6.18 -25.06
N TYR A 400 5.09 -5.62 -24.31
CA TYR A 400 5.74 -6.32 -23.18
C TYR A 400 4.71 -6.66 -22.11
N TRP A 401 3.88 -5.69 -21.74
CA TRP A 401 2.86 -5.89 -20.70
C TRP A 401 1.74 -6.83 -21.15
N ARG A 402 1.40 -6.85 -22.45
CA ARG A 402 0.51 -7.86 -23.02
C ARG A 402 1.09 -9.27 -22.86
N GLN A 403 2.35 -9.46 -23.23
CA GLN A 403 3.04 -10.72 -23.06
C GLN A 403 3.13 -11.11 -21.58
N ARG A 404 3.49 -10.18 -20.72
CA ARG A 404 3.60 -10.40 -19.27
C ARG A 404 2.26 -10.82 -18.65
N THR A 405 1.15 -10.23 -19.09
CA THR A 405 -0.19 -10.66 -18.66
C THR A 405 -0.44 -12.13 -19.02
N ARG A 406 -0.07 -12.57 -20.23
CA ARG A 406 -0.22 -13.97 -20.64
C ARG A 406 0.64 -14.90 -19.81
N GLU A 407 1.90 -14.56 -19.59
CA GLU A 407 2.83 -15.34 -18.76
C GLU A 407 2.30 -15.51 -17.32
N LEU A 408 1.81 -14.42 -16.73
CA LEU A 408 1.21 -14.47 -15.39
C LEU A 408 -0.08 -15.31 -15.38
N HIS A 409 -0.91 -15.19 -16.42
CA HIS A 409 -2.13 -16.00 -16.55
C HIS A 409 -1.83 -17.50 -16.71
N GLU A 410 -0.81 -17.87 -17.50
CA GLU A 410 -0.35 -19.24 -17.64
C GLU A 410 0.23 -19.81 -16.34
N ALA A 411 1.05 -19.02 -15.64
CA ALA A 411 1.67 -19.43 -14.38
C ALA A 411 0.68 -19.50 -13.21
N TRP A 412 -0.29 -18.58 -13.17
CA TRP A 412 -1.21 -18.35 -12.07
C TRP A 412 -2.66 -18.15 -12.55
N PRO A 413 -3.28 -19.17 -13.17
CA PRO A 413 -4.65 -19.10 -13.64
C PRO A 413 -5.59 -18.65 -12.50
N SER A 414 -6.54 -17.80 -12.82
CA SER A 414 -7.54 -17.26 -11.88
C SER A 414 -7.00 -16.33 -10.78
N SER A 415 -5.73 -15.93 -10.86
CA SER A 415 -5.12 -15.03 -9.85
C SER A 415 -4.69 -13.69 -10.42
N VAL A 416 -4.71 -13.51 -11.73
CA VAL A 416 -4.41 -12.25 -12.42
C VAL A 416 -5.67 -11.38 -12.44
N GLY A 417 -5.53 -10.14 -12.03
CA GLY A 417 -6.54 -9.09 -12.20
C GLY A 417 -6.11 -8.11 -13.30
N ASN A 418 -6.18 -6.82 -13.00
CA ASN A 418 -5.77 -5.75 -13.92
C ASN A 418 -4.39 -5.16 -13.59
N GLU A 419 -3.55 -5.83 -12.80
CA GLU A 419 -2.28 -5.28 -12.32
C GLU A 419 -1.39 -4.80 -13.47
N THR A 420 -1.30 -5.59 -14.55
CA THR A 420 -0.46 -5.28 -15.71
C THR A 420 -0.96 -4.10 -16.55
N PHE A 421 -2.22 -3.67 -16.36
CA PHE A 421 -2.76 -2.47 -16.98
C PHE A 421 -1.97 -1.21 -16.58
N GLN A 422 -1.53 -1.14 -15.34
CA GLN A 422 -0.68 -0.03 -14.88
C GLN A 422 0.63 0.04 -15.66
N GLY A 423 1.24 -1.09 -15.94
CA GLY A 423 2.43 -1.15 -16.80
C GLY A 423 2.17 -0.65 -18.22
N MET A 424 0.98 -0.93 -18.78
CA MET A 424 0.58 -0.38 -20.08
C MET A 424 0.46 1.14 -20.04
N VAL A 425 -0.14 1.72 -18.99
CA VAL A 425 -0.22 3.18 -18.78
C VAL A 425 1.17 3.76 -18.59
N CYS A 426 1.93 3.24 -17.66
CA CYS A 426 3.22 3.79 -17.26
C CYS A 426 4.29 3.65 -18.35
N SER A 427 4.19 2.65 -19.24
CA SER A 427 5.07 2.54 -20.42
C SER A 427 4.87 3.68 -21.44
N LYS A 428 3.79 4.44 -21.32
CA LYS A 428 3.47 5.64 -22.12
C LYS A 428 3.54 6.94 -21.33
N TRP A 429 3.89 6.84 -20.04
CA TRP A 429 3.95 8.00 -19.16
C TRP A 429 5.06 8.95 -19.58
N PRO A 430 4.78 10.26 -19.72
CA PRO A 430 5.78 11.24 -20.06
C PRO A 430 6.66 11.55 -18.86
N GLY A 431 7.96 11.57 -19.08
CA GLY A 431 8.90 12.00 -18.06
C GLY A 431 9.08 10.98 -16.93
N ASN A 432 9.60 9.83 -17.30
CA ASN A 432 10.12 8.85 -16.36
C ASN A 432 11.24 9.51 -15.53
N SER A 433 10.88 10.15 -14.43
CA SER A 433 11.75 11.07 -13.68
C SER A 433 12.79 10.35 -12.81
N GLY A 434 13.02 9.12 -13.09
CA GLY A 434 14.12 8.38 -12.45
C GLY A 434 13.61 7.36 -11.48
N GLU A 435 14.19 6.21 -11.65
CA GLU A 435 14.10 5.05 -10.82
C GLU A 435 14.36 5.38 -9.35
N ALA A 436 13.44 5.00 -8.50
CA ALA A 436 13.75 4.82 -7.11
C ALA A 436 14.77 3.68 -7.01
N ARG A 437 16.02 4.01 -6.75
CA ARG A 437 17.12 3.03 -6.61
C ARG A 437 16.82 2.06 -5.47
N VAL A 438 17.40 0.87 -5.55
CA VAL A 438 17.49 -0.01 -4.37
C VAL A 438 18.19 0.76 -3.25
N PRO A 439 17.58 0.90 -2.06
CA PRO A 439 18.14 1.76 -1.03
C PRO A 439 19.40 1.16 -0.41
N VAL A 440 20.43 1.98 -0.26
CA VAL A 440 21.65 1.61 0.45
C VAL A 440 21.51 2.01 1.92
N LEU A 441 21.10 1.06 2.77
CA LEU A 441 20.79 1.32 4.19
C LEU A 441 21.96 1.09 5.15
N ASN A 442 23.19 1.02 4.66
CA ASN A 442 24.37 0.75 5.50
C ASN A 442 24.63 1.85 6.53
N THR A 443 24.28 3.09 6.22
CA THR A 443 24.43 4.26 7.12
C THR A 443 23.18 4.51 7.97
N ALA A 444 22.03 3.97 7.61
CA ALA A 444 20.80 4.07 8.39
C ALA A 444 20.94 3.38 9.77
N PRO A 445 20.16 3.75 10.78
CA PRO A 445 20.08 2.99 12.04
C PRO A 445 19.54 1.58 11.82
N SER A 446 19.66 0.70 12.83
CA SER A 446 19.00 -0.60 12.82
C SER A 446 17.49 -0.42 12.76
N PHE A 447 16.80 -1.23 11.97
CA PHE A 447 15.37 -1.13 11.75
C PHE A 447 14.67 -2.49 11.89
N LEU A 448 13.39 -2.43 12.20
CA LEU A 448 12.55 -3.60 12.42
C LEU A 448 11.52 -3.72 11.29
N MET A 449 11.42 -4.89 10.71
CA MET A 449 10.37 -5.30 9.78
C MET A 449 9.37 -6.20 10.50
N VAL A 450 8.10 -6.07 10.21
CA VAL A 450 7.07 -6.98 10.72
C VAL A 450 6.13 -7.38 9.59
N HIS A 451 5.85 -8.69 9.46
CA HIS A 451 5.00 -9.23 8.41
C HIS A 451 4.09 -10.33 8.92
N ALA A 452 2.90 -10.42 8.36
CA ALA A 452 2.09 -11.62 8.45
C ALA A 452 2.67 -12.71 7.54
N GLU A 453 2.44 -13.98 7.90
CA GLU A 453 2.86 -15.10 7.06
C GLU A 453 2.13 -15.11 5.72
N PHE A 454 0.87 -14.69 5.71
CA PHE A 454 0.01 -14.68 4.53
C PHE A 454 -0.50 -13.26 4.27
N ASP A 455 0.37 -12.43 3.70
CA ASP A 455 0.05 -11.06 3.30
C ASP A 455 0.09 -10.96 1.78
N GLU A 456 -1.05 -10.74 1.16
CA GLU A 456 -1.16 -10.58 -0.29
C GLU A 456 -0.60 -9.25 -0.76
N GLY A 457 -0.77 -8.18 0.04
CA GLY A 457 -0.29 -6.83 -0.29
C GLY A 457 1.22 -6.68 -0.21
N ALA A 458 1.85 -7.46 0.69
CA ALA A 458 3.30 -7.48 0.92
C ALA A 458 3.78 -8.91 1.19
N PRO A 459 3.99 -9.73 0.16
CA PRO A 459 4.33 -11.13 0.30
C PRO A 459 5.58 -11.35 1.15
N LEU A 460 5.46 -12.20 2.18
CA LEU A 460 6.55 -12.49 3.14
C LEU A 460 7.85 -12.91 2.45
N ARG A 461 7.77 -13.65 1.36
CA ARG A 461 8.95 -14.11 0.61
C ARG A 461 9.84 -12.94 0.20
N ASN A 462 9.24 -11.88 -0.32
CA ASN A 462 9.96 -10.69 -0.78
C ASN A 462 10.58 -9.94 0.40
N ALA A 463 9.84 -9.80 1.51
CA ALA A 463 10.35 -9.20 2.73
C ALA A 463 11.56 -9.97 3.32
N VAL A 464 11.53 -11.31 3.27
CA VAL A 464 12.66 -12.15 3.71
C VAL A 464 13.90 -11.93 2.81
N MET A 465 13.72 -11.73 1.52
CA MET A 465 14.85 -11.38 0.63
C MET A 465 15.47 -10.03 1.05
N GLY A 466 14.68 -9.00 1.26
CA GLY A 466 15.14 -7.71 1.77
C GLY A 466 15.81 -7.82 3.15
N LEU A 467 15.30 -8.67 4.06
CA LEU A 467 15.96 -8.94 5.35
C LEU A 467 17.40 -9.43 5.17
N HIS A 468 17.62 -10.36 4.23
CA HIS A 468 18.96 -10.90 3.97
C HIS A 468 19.90 -9.87 3.32
N GLY A 469 19.38 -8.97 2.51
CA GLY A 469 20.15 -7.90 1.87
C GLY A 469 20.68 -6.85 2.84
N HIS A 470 20.07 -6.69 4.04
CA HIS A 470 20.38 -5.61 4.96
C HIS A 470 20.85 -6.12 6.34
N ALA A 471 22.12 -5.92 6.66
CA ALA A 471 22.72 -6.38 7.92
C ALA A 471 22.03 -5.81 9.17
N LYS A 472 21.57 -4.57 9.10
CA LYS A 472 20.91 -3.84 10.20
C LYS A 472 19.42 -4.12 10.35
N ALA A 473 18.80 -4.84 9.41
CA ALA A 473 17.40 -5.25 9.49
C ALA A 473 17.20 -6.37 10.51
N ARG A 474 16.07 -6.33 11.20
CA ARG A 474 15.50 -7.42 12.00
C ARG A 474 14.08 -7.64 11.54
N MET A 475 13.57 -8.87 11.69
CA MET A 475 12.21 -9.19 11.24
C MET A 475 11.44 -10.00 12.27
N VAL A 476 10.18 -9.65 12.44
CA VAL A 476 9.18 -10.42 13.18
C VAL A 476 8.14 -10.95 12.19
N ILE A 477 7.87 -12.25 12.23
CA ILE A 477 6.83 -12.89 11.43
C ILE A 477 5.68 -13.32 12.33
N ALA A 478 4.48 -12.83 12.05
CA ALA A 478 3.24 -13.33 12.64
C ALA A 478 2.80 -14.60 11.91
N ARG A 479 3.16 -15.77 12.46
CA ARG A 479 2.84 -17.07 11.86
C ARG A 479 1.35 -17.36 11.89
N GLY A 480 0.87 -18.05 10.87
CA GLY A 480 -0.55 -18.40 10.71
C GLY A 480 -1.48 -17.21 10.49
N LEU A 481 -0.98 -15.98 10.49
CA LEU A 481 -1.78 -14.78 10.33
C LEU A 481 -1.92 -14.42 8.85
N ARG A 482 -3.17 -14.11 8.45
CA ARG A 482 -3.50 -13.47 7.19
C ARG A 482 -3.97 -12.04 7.48
N ALA A 483 -3.09 -11.09 7.27
CA ALA A 483 -3.39 -9.68 7.47
C ALA A 483 -2.38 -8.80 6.73
N HIS A 484 -2.77 -7.56 6.49
CA HIS A 484 -1.90 -6.48 6.07
C HIS A 484 -1.93 -5.40 7.16
N GLY A 485 -0.75 -5.00 7.66
CA GLY A 485 -0.63 -4.16 8.85
C GLY A 485 -0.80 -4.98 10.13
N VAL A 486 0.30 -5.35 10.77
CA VAL A 486 0.28 -6.30 11.89
C VAL A 486 0.97 -5.80 13.15
N ALA A 487 1.73 -4.69 13.06
CA ALA A 487 2.55 -4.18 14.16
C ALA A 487 1.74 -3.88 15.44
N THR A 488 0.53 -3.39 15.27
CA THR A 488 -0.33 -2.90 16.36
C THR A 488 -1.44 -3.87 16.76
N ARG A 489 -1.41 -5.09 16.26
CA ARG A 489 -2.48 -6.08 16.52
C ARG A 489 -2.45 -6.59 17.96
N HIS A 490 -3.55 -6.35 18.68
CA HIS A 490 -3.69 -6.76 20.09
C HIS A 490 -3.85 -8.27 20.25
N ASP A 491 -4.44 -8.94 19.26
CA ASP A 491 -4.61 -10.39 19.22
C ASP A 491 -3.30 -11.15 18.95
N ARG A 492 -2.17 -10.43 18.87
CA ARG A 492 -0.83 -10.97 18.64
C ARG A 492 0.18 -10.40 19.65
N PRO A 493 0.12 -10.82 20.92
CA PRO A 493 0.96 -10.25 21.98
C PRO A 493 2.46 -10.27 21.69
N CYS A 494 2.98 -11.39 21.15
CA CYS A 494 4.38 -11.52 20.76
C CYS A 494 4.81 -10.43 19.76
N VAL A 495 4.01 -10.20 18.71
CA VAL A 495 4.31 -9.17 17.69
C VAL A 495 4.23 -7.79 18.32
N SER A 496 3.11 -7.47 18.96
CA SER A 496 2.84 -6.13 19.47
C SER A 496 3.77 -5.71 20.61
N GLU A 497 4.24 -6.66 21.43
CA GLU A 497 5.25 -6.39 22.45
C GLU A 497 6.59 -6.01 21.87
N ILE A 498 7.09 -6.78 20.89
CA ILE A 498 8.39 -6.53 20.26
C ILE A 498 8.36 -5.20 19.49
N THR A 499 7.32 -4.96 18.71
CA THR A 499 7.20 -3.74 17.88
C THR A 499 7.01 -2.49 18.74
N GLY A 500 6.18 -2.57 19.77
CA GLY A 500 5.96 -1.49 20.71
C GLY A 500 7.22 -1.12 21.50
N ARG A 501 7.96 -2.11 22.05
CA ARG A 501 9.24 -1.88 22.74
C ARG A 501 10.31 -1.31 21.82
N PHE A 502 10.35 -1.77 20.58
CA PHE A 502 11.27 -1.17 19.59
C PHE A 502 10.98 0.32 19.38
N LEU A 503 9.70 0.70 19.18
CA LEU A 503 9.35 2.11 18.99
C LEU A 503 9.42 2.92 20.28
N ALA A 504 8.99 2.39 21.44
CA ALA A 504 9.03 3.12 22.70
C ALA A 504 10.44 3.26 23.27
N ASP A 505 11.21 2.16 23.30
CA ASP A 505 12.46 2.08 24.07
C ASP A 505 13.70 1.97 23.17
N GLY A 506 13.53 1.72 21.88
CA GLY A 506 14.64 1.48 20.94
C GLY A 506 15.27 0.09 21.11
N VAL A 507 14.56 -0.85 21.73
CA VAL A 507 15.07 -2.22 21.94
C VAL A 507 15.07 -2.96 20.61
N VAL A 508 16.25 -3.13 20.03
CA VAL A 508 16.45 -3.92 18.80
C VAL A 508 16.58 -5.39 19.20
N PRO A 509 15.78 -6.30 18.62
CA PRO A 509 15.95 -7.72 18.89
C PRO A 509 17.33 -8.25 18.49
N ASP A 510 17.92 -9.14 19.30
CA ASP A 510 19.20 -9.78 18.98
C ASP A 510 19.06 -10.71 17.78
N ALA A 511 17.99 -11.51 17.76
CA ALA A 511 17.72 -12.43 16.67
C ALA A 511 17.40 -11.68 15.37
N LYS A 512 18.04 -12.10 14.25
CA LYS A 512 17.79 -11.55 12.92
C LYS A 512 16.34 -11.75 12.47
N LEU A 513 15.76 -12.90 12.85
CA LEU A 513 14.40 -13.31 12.52
C LEU A 513 13.72 -13.92 13.75
N ILE A 514 12.52 -13.46 14.04
CA ILE A 514 11.66 -13.94 15.13
C ILE A 514 10.35 -14.45 14.55
N ASN A 515 9.96 -15.65 14.93
CA ASN A 515 8.67 -16.22 14.55
C ASN A 515 7.72 -16.14 15.76
N CYS A 516 6.68 -15.33 15.65
CA CYS A 516 5.60 -15.26 16.62
C CYS A 516 4.49 -16.23 16.20
N ALA A 517 4.36 -17.34 16.92
CA ALA A 517 3.32 -18.35 16.68
C ALA A 517 1.92 -17.80 16.94
N LEU A 518 0.91 -18.52 16.45
CA LEU A 518 -0.48 -18.31 16.87
C LEU A 518 -0.53 -18.51 18.41
N PRO A 519 -1.29 -17.70 19.15
CA PRO A 519 -1.62 -18.06 20.53
C PRO A 519 -2.32 -19.42 20.51
N GLU A 520 -1.91 -20.30 21.43
CA GLU A 520 -2.64 -21.55 21.60
C GLU A 520 -4.11 -21.23 21.90
N PRO A 521 -5.06 -21.98 21.31
CA PRO A 521 -6.45 -21.81 21.69
C PRO A 521 -6.53 -21.98 23.19
N THR A 522 -6.94 -20.92 23.89
CA THR A 522 -7.25 -21.03 25.31
C THR A 522 -8.27 -22.14 25.44
N SER A 523 -7.88 -23.27 26.00
CA SER A 523 -8.82 -24.29 26.41
C SER A 523 -9.85 -23.57 27.30
N ALA A 524 -11.08 -23.46 26.78
CA ALA A 524 -12.19 -22.89 27.53
C ALA A 524 -12.32 -23.69 28.84
N PRO A 525 -12.50 -23.02 29.98
CA PRO A 525 -12.69 -23.67 31.27
C PRO A 525 -13.95 -24.55 31.31
#